data_f62a28220c949d13441eb5c6b0105e68
#
_entry.id   f62a28220c949d13441eb5c6b0105e68
#
_cell.length_a   1.000
_cell.length_b   1.000
_cell.length_c   1.000
_cell.angle_alpha   90.00
_cell.angle_beta   90.00
_cell.angle_gamma   90.00
#
_symmetry.space_group_name_H-M   'P 1'
#
loop_
_entity.id
_entity.type
_entity.pdbx_description
1 polymer ?
#
loop_
_entity_poly.entity_id
_entity_poly.type
_entity_poly.pdbx_seq_one_letter_code
_entity_poly.pdbx_strand_id
1 'polypeptide(L)'
;MDLNQQWQHEFPQDPKLCYLNHAAVAPWPKRAADAVSAFARENLIQGARDYPRWSRTEKHLREQLKALLNAPAASDIALVKNTSEALSFVAQGLSWAPGDEVLISDQEFPSNRIPWEALADQGVRVCSA
;
A
#
# COMPACT_ATOMS: atom_id res chain seq x y z
N MET A 1 -20.26 14.51 -21.93
CA MET A 1 -19.09 13.65 -22.20
C MET A 1 -19.28 12.39 -21.38
N ASP A 2 -19.33 11.24 -22.02
CA ASP A 2 -19.54 9.95 -21.31
C ASP A 2 -18.30 9.67 -20.48
N LEU A 3 -18.46 9.57 -19.14
CA LEU A 3 -17.38 9.29 -18.21
C LEU A 3 -16.65 7.98 -18.56
N ASN A 4 -17.35 6.99 -19.11
CA ASN A 4 -16.76 5.74 -19.56
C ASN A 4 -15.73 5.94 -20.67
N GLN A 5 -16.01 6.82 -21.64
CA GLN A 5 -15.07 7.09 -22.73
C GLN A 5 -13.82 7.84 -22.26
N GLN A 6 -13.94 8.69 -21.24
CA GLN A 6 -12.81 9.44 -20.70
C GLN A 6 -11.76 8.53 -20.06
N TRP A 7 -12.16 7.41 -19.45
CA TRP A 7 -11.26 6.55 -18.70
C TRP A 7 -10.86 5.25 -19.41
N GLN A 8 -11.49 4.90 -20.54
CA GLN A 8 -11.16 3.69 -21.30
C GLN A 8 -9.69 3.61 -21.72
N HIS A 9 -9.08 4.73 -22.08
CA HIS A 9 -7.66 4.77 -22.46
C HIS A 9 -6.72 4.55 -21.25
N GLU A 10 -7.19 4.90 -20.04
CA GLU A 10 -6.41 4.73 -18.82
C GLU A 10 -6.55 3.31 -18.23
N PHE A 11 -7.71 2.68 -18.43
CA PHE A 11 -8.02 1.33 -17.97
C PHE A 11 -8.41 0.43 -19.15
N PRO A 12 -7.44 0.05 -20.01
CA PRO A 12 -7.69 -0.74 -21.21
C PRO A 12 -7.88 -2.22 -20.87
N GLN A 13 -9.01 -2.57 -20.26
CA GLN A 13 -9.34 -3.95 -19.94
C GLN A 13 -9.82 -4.70 -21.18
N ASP A 14 -9.64 -6.05 -21.17
CA ASP A 14 -10.23 -6.92 -22.19
C ASP A 14 -11.76 -6.75 -22.20
N PRO A 15 -12.37 -6.36 -23.32
CA PRO A 15 -13.81 -6.13 -23.40
C PRO A 15 -14.65 -7.40 -23.16
N LYS A 16 -14.04 -8.58 -23.18
CA LYS A 16 -14.69 -9.86 -22.86
C LYS A 16 -14.64 -10.20 -21.37
N LEU A 17 -13.87 -9.45 -20.58
CA LEU A 17 -13.71 -9.68 -19.16
C LEU A 17 -14.67 -8.80 -18.36
N CYS A 18 -15.54 -9.43 -17.55
CA CYS A 18 -16.29 -8.75 -16.51
C CYS A 18 -15.51 -8.86 -15.19
N TYR A 19 -14.66 -7.86 -14.90
CA TYR A 19 -13.82 -7.87 -13.71
C TYR A 19 -14.53 -7.18 -12.54
N LEU A 20 -14.82 -7.93 -11.46
CA LEU A 20 -15.54 -7.44 -10.28
C LEU A 20 -14.72 -7.51 -8.99
N ASN A 21 -13.49 -8.02 -9.04
CA ASN A 21 -12.67 -8.27 -7.85
C ASN A 21 -11.73 -7.09 -7.51
N HIS A 22 -12.20 -5.86 -7.64
CA HIS A 22 -11.39 -4.66 -7.39
C HIS A 22 -10.96 -4.52 -5.92
N ALA A 23 -11.74 -5.06 -4.99
CA ALA A 23 -11.41 -5.03 -3.56
C ALA A 23 -10.15 -5.86 -3.23
N ALA A 24 -9.91 -6.94 -3.95
CA ALA A 24 -8.71 -7.75 -3.76
C ALA A 24 -7.52 -7.20 -4.54
N VAL A 25 -7.64 -7.09 -5.87
CA VAL A 25 -6.59 -6.57 -6.76
C VAL A 25 -7.23 -5.74 -7.86
N ALA A 26 -7.09 -4.43 -7.81
CA ALA A 26 -7.57 -3.55 -8.87
C ALA A 26 -6.61 -3.59 -10.08
N PRO A 27 -7.15 -3.53 -11.33
CA PRO A 27 -6.32 -3.34 -12.50
C PRO A 27 -5.52 -2.03 -12.43
N TRP A 28 -4.28 -2.08 -12.89
CA TRP A 28 -3.44 -0.90 -12.89
C TRP A 28 -3.89 0.10 -13.95
N PRO A 29 -3.84 1.42 -13.64
CA PRO A 29 -3.92 2.43 -14.68
C PRO A 29 -2.79 2.26 -15.69
N LYS A 30 -3.05 2.49 -16.97
CA LYS A 30 -2.04 2.39 -18.03
C LYS A 30 -0.78 3.19 -17.71
N ARG A 31 -0.94 4.44 -17.23
CA ARG A 31 0.20 5.28 -16.83
C ARG A 31 1.09 4.66 -15.75
N ALA A 32 0.50 3.92 -14.80
CA ALA A 32 1.27 3.22 -13.77
C ALA A 32 2.06 2.04 -14.35
N ALA A 33 1.43 1.24 -15.21
CA ALA A 33 2.08 0.13 -15.91
C ALA A 33 3.23 0.62 -16.80
N ASP A 34 3.02 1.72 -17.54
CA ASP A 34 4.04 2.35 -18.38
C ASP A 34 5.23 2.86 -17.54
N ALA A 35 4.96 3.51 -16.40
CA ALA A 35 6.00 4.03 -15.51
C ALA A 35 6.85 2.91 -14.91
N VAL A 36 6.24 1.81 -14.45
CA VAL A 36 6.96 0.63 -13.92
C VAL A 36 7.81 0.00 -15.02
N SER A 37 7.27 -0.15 -16.22
CA SER A 37 8.01 -0.71 -17.37
C SER A 37 9.19 0.17 -17.77
N ALA A 38 9.01 1.49 -17.75
CA ALA A 38 10.09 2.45 -18.04
C ALA A 38 11.21 2.38 -16.99
N PHE A 39 10.84 2.31 -15.71
CA PHE A 39 11.79 2.14 -14.61
C PHE A 39 12.59 0.82 -14.74
N ALA A 40 11.91 -0.28 -15.05
CA ALA A 40 12.58 -1.56 -15.23
C ALA A 40 13.62 -1.54 -16.36
N ARG A 41 13.29 -0.89 -17.50
CA ARG A 41 14.20 -0.71 -18.64
C ARG A 41 15.38 0.20 -18.29
N GLU A 42 15.12 1.30 -17.58
CA GLU A 42 16.17 2.22 -17.14
C GLU A 42 17.16 1.51 -16.22
N ASN A 43 16.64 0.79 -15.23
CA ASN A 43 17.48 0.04 -14.28
C ASN A 43 18.32 -1.04 -15.00
N LEU A 44 17.72 -1.79 -15.95
CA LEU A 44 18.41 -2.79 -16.74
C LEU A 44 19.60 -2.21 -17.54
N ILE A 45 19.43 -1.02 -18.14
CA ILE A 45 20.40 -0.46 -19.08
C ILE A 45 21.41 0.45 -18.37
N GLN A 46 20.96 1.20 -17.37
CA GLN A 46 21.74 2.27 -16.74
C GLN A 46 22.01 2.04 -15.24
N GLY A 47 21.42 1.00 -14.63
CA GLY A 47 21.51 0.78 -13.20
C GLY A 47 21.00 2.00 -12.42
N ALA A 48 21.74 2.41 -11.41
CA ALA A 48 21.42 3.53 -10.54
C ALA A 48 22.00 4.88 -11.03
N ARG A 49 22.26 5.04 -12.33
CA ARG A 49 22.90 6.24 -12.87
C ARG A 49 22.20 7.54 -12.46
N ASP A 50 20.83 7.54 -12.48
CA ASP A 50 20.04 8.72 -12.11
C ASP A 50 19.31 8.51 -10.76
N TYR A 51 20.01 7.95 -9.78
CA TYR A 51 19.47 7.76 -8.42
C TYR A 51 18.89 9.04 -7.80
N PRO A 52 19.48 10.25 -8.01
CA PRO A 52 18.89 11.48 -7.51
C PRO A 52 17.48 11.75 -8.04
N ARG A 53 17.13 11.33 -9.26
CA ARG A 53 15.78 11.44 -9.80
C ARG A 53 14.82 10.52 -9.06
N TRP A 54 15.22 9.30 -8.76
CA TRP A 54 14.39 8.37 -7.98
C TRP A 54 14.07 8.93 -6.60
N SER A 55 15.06 9.49 -5.91
CA SER A 55 14.86 10.14 -4.61
C SER A 55 13.92 11.35 -4.70
N ARG A 56 13.98 12.14 -5.77
CA ARG A 56 13.01 13.23 -6.00
C ARG A 56 11.60 12.70 -6.22
N THR A 57 11.46 11.60 -6.98
CA THR A 57 10.15 10.95 -7.20
C THR A 57 9.54 10.46 -5.88
N GLU A 58 10.34 9.84 -5.01
CA GLU A 58 9.89 9.40 -3.69
C GLU A 58 9.45 10.59 -2.82
N LYS A 59 10.24 11.66 -2.77
CA LYS A 59 9.85 12.88 -2.01
C LYS A 59 8.54 13.47 -2.53
N HIS A 60 8.39 13.54 -3.85
CA HIS A 60 7.15 14.03 -4.47
C HIS A 60 5.94 13.15 -4.12
N LEU A 61 6.11 11.82 -4.13
CA LEU A 61 5.06 10.89 -3.71
C LEU A 61 4.63 11.14 -2.24
N ARG A 62 5.59 11.34 -1.32
CA ARG A 62 5.28 11.67 0.08
C ARG A 62 4.48 12.97 0.21
N GLU A 63 4.82 14.00 -0.56
CA GLU A 63 4.06 15.26 -0.56
C GLU A 63 2.63 15.07 -1.10
N GLN A 64 2.46 14.26 -2.16
CA GLN A 64 1.12 13.94 -2.67
C GLN A 64 0.29 13.15 -1.68
N LEU A 65 0.88 12.14 -1.02
CA LEU A 65 0.20 11.35 0.02
C LEU A 65 -0.12 12.18 1.25
N LYS A 66 0.79 13.07 1.67
CA LYS A 66 0.52 14.05 2.72
C LYS A 66 -0.73 14.87 2.41
N ALA A 67 -0.84 15.40 1.19
CA ALA A 67 -2.01 16.19 0.77
C ALA A 67 -3.29 15.34 0.74
N LEU A 68 -3.21 14.11 0.21
CA LEU A 68 -4.34 13.18 0.11
C LEU A 68 -4.88 12.77 1.49
N LEU A 69 -3.98 12.52 2.46
CA LEU A 69 -4.31 12.05 3.80
C LEU A 69 -4.48 13.19 4.81
N ASN A 70 -4.29 14.44 4.38
CA ASN A 70 -4.29 15.62 5.25
C ASN A 70 -3.29 15.48 6.43
N ALA A 71 -2.13 14.87 6.18
CA ALA A 71 -1.09 14.73 7.18
C ALA A 71 -0.36 16.07 7.43
N PRO A 72 0.13 16.34 8.64
CA PRO A 72 0.84 17.58 8.97
C PRO A 72 2.14 17.77 8.19
N ALA A 73 2.92 16.70 8.01
CA ALA A 73 4.20 16.74 7.33
C ALA A 73 4.42 15.51 6.41
N ALA A 74 5.25 15.67 5.38
CA ALA A 74 5.63 14.54 4.50
C ALA A 74 6.45 13.47 5.25
N SER A 75 7.11 13.83 6.35
CA SER A 75 7.79 12.91 7.26
C SER A 75 6.86 11.94 7.97
N ASP A 76 5.57 12.27 8.07
CA ASP A 76 4.56 11.41 8.70
C ASP A 76 4.07 10.31 7.74
N ILE A 77 4.55 10.31 6.49
CA ILE A 77 4.24 9.30 5.50
C ILE A 77 5.36 8.27 5.46
N ALA A 78 5.08 7.06 5.91
CA ALA A 78 5.96 5.90 5.74
C ALA A 78 5.55 5.13 4.47
N LEU A 79 6.53 4.86 3.60
CA LEU A 79 6.33 4.00 2.43
C LEU A 79 6.78 2.59 2.78
N VAL A 80 5.88 1.65 2.69
CA VAL A 80 6.10 0.23 3.01
C VAL A 80 5.62 -0.64 1.84
N LYS A 81 6.07 -1.87 1.78
CA LYS A 81 5.79 -2.74 0.62
C LYS A 81 4.40 -3.37 0.62
N ASN A 82 3.79 -3.53 1.81
CA ASN A 82 2.45 -4.13 1.95
C ASN A 82 1.86 -3.86 3.34
N THR A 83 0.57 -4.19 3.51
CA THR A 83 -0.19 -4.01 4.74
C THR A 83 0.40 -4.80 5.92
N SER A 84 0.84 -6.04 5.69
CA SER A 84 1.43 -6.87 6.76
C SER A 84 2.68 -6.22 7.36
N GLU A 85 3.55 -5.65 6.54
CA GLU A 85 4.74 -4.93 7.01
C GLU A 85 4.36 -3.69 7.80
N ALA A 86 3.40 -2.88 7.29
CA ALA A 86 2.93 -1.68 7.99
C ALA A 86 2.39 -2.01 9.39
N LEU A 87 1.50 -2.99 9.48
CA LEU A 87 0.90 -3.39 10.75
C LEU A 87 1.91 -4.07 11.68
N SER A 88 2.87 -4.82 11.13
CA SER A 88 3.95 -5.39 11.96
C SER A 88 4.83 -4.31 12.58
N PHE A 89 5.13 -3.21 11.86
CA PHE A 89 5.86 -2.08 12.44
C PHE A 89 5.09 -1.44 13.59
N VAL A 90 3.78 -1.27 13.45
CA VAL A 90 2.94 -0.73 14.53
C VAL A 90 2.88 -1.70 15.71
N ALA A 91 2.58 -2.99 15.43
CA ALA A 91 2.46 -4.01 16.46
C ALA A 91 3.74 -4.18 17.28
N GLN A 92 4.90 -4.18 16.63
CA GLN A 92 6.19 -4.31 17.30
C GLN A 92 6.75 -3.00 17.86
N GLY A 93 6.25 -1.87 17.40
CA GLY A 93 6.68 -0.54 17.86
C GLY A 93 5.93 -0.02 19.09
N LEU A 94 4.81 -0.62 19.46
CA LEU A 94 4.06 -0.28 20.67
C LEU A 94 4.61 -1.02 21.89
N SER A 95 4.48 -0.42 23.06
CA SER A 95 4.79 -1.08 24.34
C SER A 95 3.56 -1.82 24.83
N TRP A 96 3.68 -3.12 25.01
CA TRP A 96 2.60 -3.99 25.46
C TRP A 96 2.80 -4.45 26.89
N ALA A 97 1.69 -4.62 27.61
CA ALA A 97 1.65 -5.26 28.91
C ALA A 97 0.83 -6.56 28.83
N PRO A 98 1.15 -7.59 29.64
CA PRO A 98 0.32 -8.77 29.74
C PRO A 98 -1.13 -8.42 30.10
N GLY A 99 -2.08 -8.90 29.31
CA GLY A 99 -3.49 -8.62 29.45
C GLY A 99 -4.02 -7.49 28.56
N ASP A 100 -3.15 -6.78 27.84
CA ASP A 100 -3.60 -5.84 26.80
C ASP A 100 -4.43 -6.55 25.73
N GLU A 101 -5.36 -5.82 25.11
CA GLU A 101 -6.28 -6.35 24.12
C GLU A 101 -6.23 -5.56 22.82
N VAL A 102 -6.25 -6.28 21.70
CA VAL A 102 -6.43 -5.72 20.36
C VAL A 102 -7.78 -6.20 19.82
N LEU A 103 -8.68 -5.28 19.56
CA LEU A 103 -9.98 -5.57 18.96
C LEU A 103 -9.89 -5.52 17.44
N ILE A 104 -10.31 -6.57 16.75
CA ILE A 104 -10.40 -6.65 15.30
C ILE A 104 -11.79 -7.12 14.87
N SER A 105 -12.14 -6.94 13.59
CA SER A 105 -13.32 -7.58 13.00
C SER A 105 -13.08 -9.07 12.80
N ASP A 106 -14.12 -9.91 12.95
CA ASP A 106 -14.05 -11.34 12.60
C ASP A 106 -13.90 -11.59 11.09
N GLN A 107 -14.19 -10.57 10.25
CA GLN A 107 -14.08 -10.60 8.80
C GLN A 107 -12.72 -10.10 8.28
N GLU A 108 -11.72 -9.93 9.16
CA GLU A 108 -10.44 -9.36 8.77
C GLU A 108 -9.62 -10.27 7.84
N PHE A 109 -8.96 -9.63 6.89
CA PHE A 109 -7.98 -10.29 6.05
C PHE A 109 -6.73 -10.69 6.88
N PRO A 110 -6.05 -11.82 6.56
CA PRO A 110 -4.91 -12.30 7.35
C PRO A 110 -3.82 -11.25 7.63
N SER A 111 -3.56 -10.32 6.69
CA SER A 111 -2.58 -9.25 6.89
C SER A 111 -2.93 -8.30 8.03
N ASN A 112 -4.21 -8.17 8.39
CA ASN A 112 -4.67 -7.33 9.51
C ASN A 112 -4.90 -8.13 10.79
N ARG A 113 -4.77 -9.43 10.78
CA ARG A 113 -4.94 -10.31 11.94
C ARG A 113 -3.61 -10.84 12.46
N ILE A 114 -2.82 -11.47 11.58
CA ILE A 114 -1.60 -12.20 11.96
C ILE A 114 -0.58 -11.33 12.72
N PRO A 115 -0.32 -10.05 12.36
CA PRO A 115 0.62 -9.22 13.11
C PRO A 115 0.25 -9.04 14.60
N TRP A 116 -1.04 -9.01 14.91
CA TRP A 116 -1.53 -8.88 16.28
C TRP A 116 -1.50 -10.21 17.04
N GLU A 117 -1.87 -11.31 16.37
CA GLU A 117 -1.79 -12.66 16.94
C GLU A 117 -0.34 -13.03 17.33
N ALA A 118 0.65 -12.51 16.61
CA ALA A 118 2.07 -12.70 16.91
C ALA A 118 2.52 -12.07 18.26
N LEU A 119 1.67 -11.24 18.89
CA LEU A 119 1.95 -10.66 20.22
C LEU A 119 1.51 -11.55 21.38
N ALA A 120 0.97 -12.75 21.13
CA ALA A 120 0.48 -13.67 22.15
C ALA A 120 1.56 -14.02 23.20
N ASP A 121 2.82 -14.19 22.78
CA ASP A 121 3.95 -14.47 23.67
C ASP A 121 4.27 -13.31 24.64
N GLN A 122 3.78 -12.10 24.33
CA GLN A 122 3.87 -10.92 25.21
C GLN A 122 2.64 -10.78 26.13
N GLY A 123 1.71 -11.74 26.09
CA GLY A 123 0.49 -11.74 26.89
C GLY A 123 -0.63 -10.87 26.33
N VAL A 124 -0.52 -10.40 25.08
CA VAL A 124 -1.57 -9.63 24.39
C VAL A 124 -2.64 -10.58 23.87
N ARG A 125 -3.91 -10.18 24.00
CA ARG A 125 -5.05 -10.95 23.50
C ARG A 125 -5.66 -10.27 22.28
N VAL A 126 -5.99 -11.05 21.26
CA VAL A 126 -6.78 -10.57 20.12
C VAL A 126 -8.23 -10.95 20.32
N CYS A 127 -9.11 -9.96 20.34
CA CYS A 127 -10.54 -10.11 20.49
C CYS A 127 -11.21 -9.79 19.13
N SER A 128 -12.19 -10.62 18.71
CA SER A 128 -12.96 -10.43 17.49
C SER A 128 -14.37 -9.94 17.80
N ALA A 129 -14.91 -9.02 17.01
CA ALA A 129 -16.28 -8.52 17.08
C ALA A 129 -16.93 -8.51 15.69
#